data_a2d7d77d9946d8a295fd624ba134cad5
#
_entry.id   a2d7d77d9946d8a295fd624ba134cad5
#
_cell.length_a   1.000
_cell.length_b   1.000
_cell.length_c   1.000
_cell.angle_alpha   90.00
_cell.angle_beta   90.00
_cell.angle_gamma   90.00
#
_symmetry.space_group_name_H-M   'P 1'
#
loop_
_entity.id
_entity.type
_entity.pdbx_description
1 polymer ?
#
loop_
_entity_poly.entity_id
_entity_poly.type
_entity_poly.pdbx_seq_one_letter_code
_entity_poly.pdbx_strand_id
1 'polypeptide(L)'
;MTPEERNTAIYHKMEAEQDSYRDWLLTLPPDEILQHAYEYAVRQDILFAIEDLELQPEQCRVLMKSPCPVADVLRNFEKLELGYMETIRDCIEGRADKLLQPEKEVR
;
A
#
# COMPACT_ATOMS: atom_id res chain seq x y z
N MET A 1 28.86 3.29 -0.33
CA MET A 1 27.72 2.59 -0.95
C MET A 1 27.26 3.27 -2.22
N THR A 2 27.04 2.51 -3.28
CA THR A 2 26.43 3.04 -4.49
C THR A 2 24.94 3.25 -4.28
N PRO A 3 24.28 4.05 -5.13
CA PRO A 3 22.82 4.19 -5.08
C PRO A 3 22.09 2.85 -5.15
N GLU A 4 22.56 1.94 -6.02
CA GLU A 4 21.97 0.60 -6.16
C GLU A 4 22.12 -0.21 -4.87
N GLU A 5 23.28 -0.15 -4.25
CA GLU A 5 23.53 -0.87 -3.00
C GLU A 5 22.63 -0.34 -1.87
N ARG A 6 22.47 0.98 -1.78
CA ARG A 6 21.58 1.60 -0.79
C ARG A 6 20.15 1.17 -1.00
N ASN A 7 19.69 1.20 -2.24
CA ASN A 7 18.31 0.83 -2.56
C ASN A 7 18.06 -0.66 -2.27
N THR A 8 19.04 -1.50 -2.60
CA THR A 8 18.96 -2.93 -2.32
C THR A 8 18.88 -3.20 -0.81
N ALA A 9 19.68 -2.48 -0.03
CA ALA A 9 19.72 -2.65 1.43
C ALA A 9 18.38 -2.29 2.07
N ILE A 10 17.78 -1.15 1.67
CA ILE A 10 16.49 -0.76 2.23
C ILE A 10 15.38 -1.70 1.77
N TYR A 11 15.42 -2.13 0.51
CA TYR A 11 14.46 -3.09 -0.01
C TYR A 11 14.49 -4.40 0.78
N HIS A 12 15.68 -4.96 1.03
CA HIS A 12 15.81 -6.20 1.80
C HIS A 12 15.30 -6.05 3.22
N LYS A 13 15.55 -4.90 3.85
CA LYS A 13 15.04 -4.65 5.18
C LYS A 13 13.52 -4.60 5.20
N MET A 14 12.92 -3.91 4.25
CA MET A 14 11.47 -3.82 4.12
C MET A 14 10.83 -5.16 3.76
N GLU A 15 11.49 -5.92 2.89
CA GLU A 15 11.01 -7.26 2.51
C GLU A 15 10.97 -8.19 3.72
N ALA A 16 12.02 -8.17 4.55
CA ALA A 16 12.07 -8.98 5.76
C ALA A 16 10.97 -8.58 6.74
N GLU A 17 10.71 -7.29 6.86
CA GLU A 17 9.62 -6.79 7.70
C GLU A 17 8.27 -7.29 7.18
N GLN A 18 8.06 -7.23 5.88
CA GLN A 18 6.80 -7.68 5.27
C GLN A 18 6.64 -9.21 5.40
N ASP A 19 7.72 -9.97 5.26
CA ASP A 19 7.68 -11.43 5.45
C ASP A 19 7.26 -11.77 6.88
N SER A 20 7.78 -11.05 7.87
CA SER A 20 7.40 -11.23 9.27
C SER A 20 5.91 -10.90 9.49
N TYR A 21 5.43 -9.83 8.87
CA TYR A 21 4.03 -9.45 8.95
C TYR A 21 3.13 -10.52 8.33
N ARG A 22 3.51 -11.03 7.16
CA ARG A 22 2.80 -12.11 6.48
C ARG A 22 2.74 -13.37 7.35
N ASP A 23 3.86 -13.76 7.94
CA ASP A 23 3.92 -14.93 8.79
C ASP A 23 2.99 -14.79 9.99
N TRP A 24 2.97 -13.60 10.59
CA TRP A 24 2.04 -13.33 11.69
C TRP A 24 0.58 -13.42 11.22
N LEU A 25 0.25 -12.83 10.08
CA LEU A 25 -1.11 -12.91 9.53
C LEU A 25 -1.58 -14.35 9.37
N LEU A 26 -0.69 -15.21 8.88
CA LEU A 26 -1.03 -16.62 8.61
C LEU A 26 -1.29 -17.41 9.89
N THR A 27 -0.99 -16.87 11.08
CA THR A 27 -1.34 -17.48 12.34
C THR A 27 -2.75 -17.15 12.80
N LEU A 28 -3.41 -16.19 12.14
CA LEU A 28 -4.73 -15.72 12.54
C LEU A 28 -5.85 -16.54 11.91
N PRO A 29 -7.03 -16.57 12.51
CA PRO A 29 -8.22 -17.15 11.85
C PRO A 29 -8.54 -16.41 10.56
N PRO A 30 -9.18 -17.09 9.59
CA PRO A 30 -9.45 -16.46 8.28
C PRO A 30 -10.19 -15.13 8.32
N ASP A 31 -11.16 -14.98 9.21
CA ASP A 31 -11.91 -13.74 9.33
C ASP A 31 -11.06 -12.57 9.83
N GLU A 32 -10.10 -12.86 10.72
CA GLU A 32 -9.16 -11.84 11.18
C GLU A 32 -8.15 -11.47 10.10
N ILE A 33 -7.70 -12.45 9.30
CA ILE A 33 -6.84 -12.17 8.15
C ILE A 33 -7.50 -11.18 7.21
N LEU A 34 -8.80 -11.36 6.94
CA LEU A 34 -9.54 -10.45 6.06
C LEU A 34 -9.59 -9.03 6.59
N GLN A 35 -9.62 -8.84 7.90
CA GLN A 35 -9.60 -7.50 8.50
C GLN A 35 -8.30 -6.76 8.24
N HIS A 36 -7.20 -7.49 7.98
CA HIS A 36 -5.89 -6.91 7.69
C HIS A 36 -5.55 -6.91 6.20
N ALA A 37 -6.50 -7.32 5.33
CA ALA A 37 -6.22 -7.47 3.90
C ALA A 37 -5.80 -6.16 3.24
N TYR A 38 -6.47 -5.06 3.56
CA TYR A 38 -6.12 -3.74 3.02
C TYR A 38 -4.72 -3.32 3.44
N GLU A 39 -4.42 -3.46 4.73
CA GLU A 39 -3.10 -3.13 5.25
C GLU A 39 -2.01 -3.95 4.55
N TYR A 40 -2.23 -5.25 4.40
CA TYR A 40 -1.27 -6.12 3.70
C TYR A 40 -1.04 -5.65 2.27
N ALA A 41 -2.12 -5.30 1.55
CA ALA A 41 -2.02 -4.86 0.16
C ALA A 41 -1.22 -3.55 0.04
N VAL A 42 -1.48 -2.58 0.91
CA VAL A 42 -0.74 -1.31 0.89
C VAL A 42 0.73 -1.54 1.22
N ARG A 43 1.03 -2.41 2.18
CA ARG A 43 2.41 -2.76 2.52
C ARG A 43 3.14 -3.38 1.32
N GLN A 44 2.47 -4.23 0.54
CA GLN A 44 3.03 -4.78 -0.70
C GLN A 44 3.31 -3.69 -1.72
N ASP A 45 2.40 -2.73 -1.86
CA ASP A 45 2.57 -1.61 -2.77
C ASP A 45 3.77 -0.74 -2.37
N ILE A 46 4.02 -0.58 -1.08
CA ILE A 46 5.20 0.15 -0.60
C ILE A 46 6.48 -0.57 -1.05
N LEU A 47 6.51 -1.91 -0.97
CA LEU A 47 7.65 -2.68 -1.46
C LEU A 47 7.86 -2.52 -2.96
N PHE A 48 6.78 -2.55 -3.75
CA PHE A 48 6.88 -2.33 -5.19
C PHE A 48 7.43 -0.94 -5.49
N ALA A 49 6.97 0.07 -4.77
CA ALA A 49 7.40 1.44 -5.00
C ALA A 49 8.88 1.63 -4.71
N ILE A 50 9.40 0.99 -3.65
CA ILE A 50 10.80 1.16 -3.28
C ILE A 50 11.75 0.55 -4.29
N GLU A 51 11.33 -0.46 -5.05
CA GLU A 51 12.16 -1.07 -6.09
C GLU A 51 12.57 -0.08 -7.17
N ASP A 52 11.64 0.81 -7.56
CA ASP A 52 11.85 1.75 -8.65
C ASP A 52 12.22 3.15 -8.17
N LEU A 53 12.25 3.36 -6.87
CA LEU A 53 12.50 4.67 -6.28
C LEU A 53 13.98 4.84 -5.97
N GLU A 54 14.56 5.95 -6.41
CA GLU A 54 15.94 6.31 -6.07
C GLU A 54 15.91 7.31 -4.93
N LEU A 55 16.13 6.82 -3.73
CA LEU A 55 16.19 7.69 -2.54
C LEU A 55 17.54 8.40 -2.46
N GLN A 56 17.51 9.63 -1.97
CA GLN A 56 18.74 10.34 -1.64
C GLN A 56 19.43 9.62 -0.46
N PRO A 57 20.78 9.72 -0.35
CA PRO A 57 21.51 9.04 0.71
C PRO A 57 20.95 9.32 2.11
N GLU A 58 20.59 10.57 2.37
CA GLU A 58 20.03 10.96 3.66
C GLU A 58 18.68 10.34 3.94
N GLN A 59 17.84 10.25 2.92
CA GLN A 59 16.52 9.61 3.02
C GLN A 59 16.67 8.12 3.33
N CYS A 60 17.57 7.46 2.62
CA CYS A 60 17.84 6.05 2.83
C CYS A 60 18.37 5.80 4.24
N ARG A 61 19.28 6.66 4.71
CA ARG A 61 19.88 6.54 6.03
C ARG A 61 18.82 6.58 7.13
N VAL A 62 17.89 7.54 7.08
CA VAL A 62 16.89 7.68 8.13
C VAL A 62 15.86 6.55 8.09
N LEU A 63 15.50 6.06 6.90
CA LEU A 63 14.61 4.90 6.79
C LEU A 63 15.29 3.63 7.32
N MET A 64 16.60 3.47 7.07
CA MET A 64 17.34 2.32 7.57
C MET A 64 17.42 2.30 9.10
N LYS A 65 17.30 3.45 9.76
CA LYS A 65 17.28 3.53 11.21
C LYS A 65 15.96 3.08 11.82
N SER A 66 14.89 3.11 11.04
CA SER A 66 13.60 2.67 11.54
C SER A 66 13.62 1.16 11.78
N PRO A 67 13.12 0.68 12.93
CA PRO A 67 13.00 -0.77 13.16
C PRO A 67 11.91 -1.40 12.28
N CYS A 68 10.99 -0.59 11.73
CA CYS A 68 9.89 -1.07 10.89
C CYS A 68 9.55 -0.03 9.82
N PRO A 69 10.44 0.11 8.79
CA PRO A 69 10.24 1.17 7.79
C PRO A 69 8.96 1.04 6.98
N VAL A 70 8.48 -0.17 6.70
CA VAL A 70 7.20 -0.34 6.00
C VAL A 70 6.05 0.20 6.85
N ALA A 71 6.01 -0.14 8.13
CA ALA A 71 4.98 0.34 9.04
C ALA A 71 5.04 1.86 9.21
N ASP A 72 6.25 2.45 9.23
CA ASP A 72 6.41 3.90 9.32
C ASP A 72 5.82 4.60 8.09
N VAL A 73 6.10 4.10 6.90
CA VAL A 73 5.57 4.66 5.67
C VAL A 73 4.04 4.49 5.63
N LEU A 74 3.55 3.33 6.03
CA LEU A 74 2.11 3.05 6.09
C LEU A 74 1.39 4.05 7.00
N ARG A 75 1.93 4.30 8.19
CA ARG A 75 1.32 5.26 9.12
C ARG A 75 1.26 6.67 8.53
N ASN A 76 2.30 7.06 7.81
CA ASN A 76 2.31 8.35 7.13
C ASN A 76 1.26 8.40 6.02
N PHE A 77 1.14 7.32 5.26
CA PHE A 77 0.16 7.19 4.19
C PHE A 77 -1.28 7.27 4.73
N GLU A 78 -1.55 6.62 5.85
CA GLU A 78 -2.88 6.60 6.47
C GLU A 78 -3.34 7.96 6.95
N LYS A 79 -2.40 8.87 7.24
CA LYS A 79 -2.73 10.24 7.66
C LYS A 79 -3.19 11.12 6.51
N LEU A 80 -2.97 10.69 5.27
CA LEU A 80 -3.36 11.47 4.09
C LEU A 80 -4.84 11.29 3.81
N GLU A 81 -5.49 12.39 3.44
CA GLU A 81 -6.89 12.38 3.03
C GLU A 81 -6.94 12.11 1.54
N LEU A 82 -7.22 10.86 1.16
CA LEU A 82 -7.13 10.44 -0.24
C LEU A 82 -8.47 10.46 -0.99
N GLY A 83 -9.58 10.73 -0.29
CA GLY A 83 -10.89 10.73 -0.93
C GLY A 83 -11.33 9.36 -1.42
N TYR A 84 -10.79 8.30 -0.84
CA TYR A 84 -11.04 6.92 -1.29
C TYR A 84 -12.52 6.59 -1.29
N MET A 85 -13.22 6.88 -0.20
CA MET A 85 -14.65 6.59 -0.10
C MET A 85 -15.49 7.47 -1.03
N GLU A 86 -15.09 8.73 -1.23
CA GLU A 86 -15.77 9.59 -2.19
C GLU A 86 -15.61 9.06 -3.60
N THR A 87 -14.41 8.61 -3.95
CA THR A 87 -14.16 8.03 -5.27
C THR A 87 -15.03 6.79 -5.50
N ILE A 88 -15.17 5.95 -4.48
CA ILE A 88 -16.04 4.77 -4.57
C ILE A 88 -17.49 5.18 -4.80
N ARG A 89 -17.98 6.15 -4.02
CA ARG A 89 -19.35 6.65 -4.19
C ARG A 89 -19.58 7.21 -5.58
N ASP A 90 -18.65 7.99 -6.08
CA ASP A 90 -18.73 8.55 -7.43
C ASP A 90 -18.75 7.45 -8.50
N CYS A 91 -17.95 6.40 -8.30
CA CYS A 91 -17.95 5.25 -9.21
C CYS A 91 -19.28 4.51 -9.21
N ILE A 92 -19.88 4.35 -8.05
CA ILE A 92 -21.20 3.70 -7.93
C ILE A 92 -22.27 4.52 -8.66
N GLU A 93 -22.32 5.81 -8.38
CA GLU A 93 -23.31 6.72 -9.00
C GLU A 93 -23.10 6.80 -10.51
N GLY A 94 -21.85 6.95 -10.94
CA GLY A 94 -21.52 7.04 -12.35
C GLY A 94 -21.88 5.76 -13.11
N ARG A 95 -21.64 4.60 -12.50
CA ARG A 95 -22.01 3.33 -13.12
C ARG A 95 -23.52 3.17 -13.21
N ALA A 96 -24.23 3.54 -12.15
CA ALA A 96 -25.69 3.51 -12.13
C ALA A 96 -26.27 4.39 -13.25
N ASP A 97 -25.73 5.59 -13.42
CA ASP A 97 -26.18 6.50 -14.47
C ASP A 97 -25.96 5.90 -15.85
N LYS A 98 -24.82 5.28 -16.09
CA LYS A 98 -24.53 4.64 -17.38
C LYS A 98 -25.48 3.47 -17.64
N LEU A 99 -25.83 2.72 -16.63
CA LEU A 99 -26.77 1.60 -16.77
C LEU A 99 -28.20 2.09 -17.04
N LEU A 100 -28.55 3.28 -16.57
CA LEU A 100 -29.85 3.88 -16.84
C LEU A 100 -30.00 4.41 -18.26
N GLN A 101 -28.91 4.87 -18.89
CA GLN A 101 -28.96 5.46 -20.23
C GLN A 101 -29.60 4.56 -21.29
N PRO A 102 -29.24 3.27 -21.43
CA PRO A 102 -29.90 2.38 -22.38
C PRO A 102 -31.40 2.27 -22.14
N GLU A 103 -31.83 2.25 -20.88
CA GLU A 103 -33.26 2.17 -20.55
C GLU A 103 -34.01 3.41 -21.01
N LYS A 104 -33.41 4.58 -20.89
CA LYS A 104 -33.99 5.84 -21.32
C LYS A 104 -34.05 5.94 -22.85
N GLU A 105 -33.05 5.38 -23.54
CA GLU A 105 -32.95 5.43 -24.99
C GLU A 105 -33.95 4.47 -25.70
N VAL A 106 -34.40 3.45 -25.00
CA VAL A 106 -35.31 2.45 -25.55
C VAL A 106 -36.74 2.94 -25.65
N ARG A 107 -37.08 4.08 -25.14
CA ARG A 107 -38.40 4.66 -25.21
C ARG A 107 -38.77 5.16 -26.61
#